data_d5fd74dc4733e7975d2228768cd4e8c6
#
_entry.id   d5fd74dc4733e7975d2228768cd4e8c6
#
_cell.length_a   1.000
_cell.length_b   1.000
_cell.length_c   1.000
_cell.angle_alpha   90.00
_cell.angle_beta   90.00
_cell.angle_gamma   90.00
#
_symmetry.space_group_name_H-M   'P 1'
#
loop_
_entity.id
_entity.type
_entity.pdbx_description
1 polymer ?
#
loop_
_entity_poly.entity_id
_entity_poly.type
_entity_poly.pdbx_seq_one_letter_code
_entity_poly.pdbx_strand_id
1 'polypeptide(L)'
;MSAPDLKELRAGIDRLNLEILDRLQERADVVVAIARLKQAQGLDVHDPGREEEMLQALSKRPTGAFGTFEIGEVFRAIFRVSLGVQEKARKDALKVRQKGLIAPGGIRVGNVAVGGGVPVMFAGPCAVENEEQLERVAAHLAT
;
A
#
# COMPACT_ATOMS: atom_id res chain seq x y z
N MET A 1 9.02 -49.54 8.49
CA MET A 1 9.04 -48.27 7.74
C MET A 1 10.40 -47.66 8.01
N SER A 2 11.21 -47.44 6.98
CA SER A 2 12.52 -46.80 7.12
C SER A 2 12.30 -45.33 7.51
N ALA A 3 13.15 -44.77 8.37
CA ALA A 3 13.11 -43.35 8.69
C ALA A 3 13.42 -42.53 7.41
N PRO A 4 12.74 -41.39 7.17
CA PRO A 4 12.99 -40.58 5.98
C PRO A 4 14.43 -40.06 6.00
N ASP A 5 15.07 -40.05 4.84
CA ASP A 5 16.41 -39.47 4.74
C ASP A 5 16.39 -37.93 4.66
N LEU A 6 17.54 -37.30 4.87
CA LEU A 6 17.67 -35.85 4.87
C LEU A 6 17.27 -35.23 3.50
N LYS A 7 17.48 -35.94 2.40
CA LYS A 7 17.12 -35.50 1.04
C LYS A 7 15.61 -35.45 0.86
N GLU A 8 14.91 -36.47 1.35
CA GLU A 8 13.44 -36.51 1.32
C GLU A 8 12.82 -35.41 2.17
N LEU A 9 13.37 -35.16 3.37
CA LEU A 9 12.91 -34.07 4.24
C LEU A 9 13.12 -32.68 3.60
N ARG A 10 14.26 -32.46 2.95
CA ARG A 10 14.54 -31.20 2.21
C ARG A 10 13.59 -31.03 1.03
N ALA A 11 13.36 -32.06 0.24
CA ALA A 11 12.38 -32.03 -0.84
C ALA A 11 10.96 -31.72 -0.33
N GLY A 12 10.62 -32.22 0.86
CA GLY A 12 9.38 -31.86 1.54
C GLY A 12 9.27 -30.39 1.86
N ILE A 13 10.35 -29.79 2.39
CA ILE A 13 10.41 -28.34 2.66
C ILE A 13 10.31 -27.52 1.37
N ASP A 14 11.01 -27.92 0.30
CA ASP A 14 10.98 -27.22 -0.99
C ASP A 14 9.54 -27.19 -1.55
N ARG A 15 8.84 -28.30 -1.49
CA ARG A 15 7.43 -28.38 -1.90
C ARG A 15 6.55 -27.44 -1.06
N LEU A 16 6.69 -27.47 0.27
CA LEU A 16 5.92 -26.60 1.17
C LEU A 16 6.20 -25.11 0.93
N ASN A 17 7.45 -24.76 0.60
CA ASN A 17 7.80 -23.38 0.25
C ASN A 17 7.06 -22.92 -1.02
N LEU A 18 6.91 -23.77 -2.02
CA LEU A 18 6.13 -23.44 -3.22
C LEU A 18 4.64 -23.28 -2.89
N GLU A 19 4.06 -24.17 -2.09
CA GLU A 19 2.67 -24.03 -1.63
C GLU A 19 2.43 -22.75 -0.83
N ILE A 20 3.37 -22.37 0.03
CA ILE A 20 3.33 -21.09 0.76
C ILE A 20 3.38 -19.91 -0.22
N LEU A 21 4.27 -19.96 -1.22
CA LEU A 21 4.37 -18.91 -2.23
C LEU A 21 3.05 -18.73 -2.98
N ASP A 22 2.43 -19.84 -3.42
CA ASP A 22 1.14 -19.81 -4.13
C ASP A 22 0.06 -19.14 -3.27
N ARG A 23 -0.03 -19.51 -1.98
CA ARG A 23 -1.00 -18.92 -1.05
C ARG A 23 -0.72 -17.44 -0.76
N LEU A 24 0.54 -17.03 -0.73
CA LEU A 24 0.90 -15.62 -0.58
C LEU A 24 0.53 -14.82 -1.83
N GLN A 25 0.65 -15.37 -3.04
CA GLN A 25 0.20 -14.72 -4.27
C GLN A 25 -1.33 -14.57 -4.31
N GLU A 26 -2.08 -15.64 -4.04
CA GLU A 26 -3.55 -15.58 -3.93
C GLU A 26 -3.98 -14.49 -2.91
N ARG A 27 -3.31 -14.45 -1.76
CA ARG A 27 -3.58 -13.43 -0.74
C ARG A 27 -3.26 -12.03 -1.25
N ALA A 28 -2.17 -11.85 -2.00
CA ALA A 28 -1.79 -10.56 -2.56
C ALA A 28 -2.83 -10.02 -3.54
N ASP A 29 -3.43 -10.89 -4.36
CA ASP A 29 -4.50 -10.52 -5.30
C ASP A 29 -5.74 -9.99 -4.54
N VAL A 30 -6.13 -10.66 -3.46
CA VAL A 30 -7.22 -10.21 -2.59
C VAL A 30 -6.88 -8.86 -1.94
N VAL A 31 -5.65 -8.69 -1.47
CA VAL A 31 -5.16 -7.43 -0.87
C VAL A 31 -5.22 -6.27 -1.87
N VAL A 32 -4.85 -6.50 -3.12
CA VAL A 32 -4.96 -5.49 -4.20
C VAL A 32 -6.43 -5.15 -4.47
N ALA A 33 -7.31 -6.14 -4.51
CA ALA A 33 -8.75 -5.91 -4.70
C ALA A 33 -9.35 -5.07 -3.55
N ILE A 34 -8.98 -5.36 -2.30
CA ILE A 34 -9.38 -4.58 -1.12
C ILE A 34 -8.88 -3.13 -1.23
N ALA A 35 -7.61 -2.93 -1.62
CA ALA A 35 -7.03 -1.60 -1.76
C ALA A 35 -7.80 -0.75 -2.78
N ARG A 36 -8.19 -1.33 -3.93
CA ARG A 36 -9.01 -0.66 -4.95
C ARG A 36 -10.40 -0.31 -4.43
N LEU A 37 -11.04 -1.21 -3.69
CA LEU A 37 -12.36 -0.97 -3.11
C LEU A 37 -12.32 0.13 -2.06
N LYS A 38 -11.37 0.09 -1.13
CA LYS A 38 -11.16 1.14 -0.12
C LYS A 38 -10.90 2.51 -0.77
N GLN A 39 -10.09 2.55 -1.83
CA GLN A 39 -9.83 3.77 -2.58
C GLN A 39 -11.10 4.34 -3.22
N ALA A 40 -11.95 3.49 -3.80
CA ALA A 40 -13.21 3.92 -4.38
C ALA A 40 -14.19 4.48 -3.34
N GLN A 41 -14.11 4.00 -2.10
CA GLN A 41 -14.93 4.42 -0.96
C GLN A 41 -14.30 5.55 -0.12
N GLY A 42 -13.09 6.02 -0.45
CA GLY A 42 -12.38 7.04 0.33
C GLY A 42 -11.92 6.55 1.72
N LEU A 43 -11.78 5.23 1.91
CA LEU A 43 -11.38 4.63 3.17
C LEU A 43 -9.85 4.51 3.27
N ASP A 44 -9.34 4.53 4.52
CA ASP A 44 -7.92 4.33 4.77
C ASP A 44 -7.48 2.91 4.41
N VAL A 45 -6.28 2.79 3.86
CA VAL A 45 -5.68 1.51 3.49
C VAL A 45 -5.29 0.72 4.73
N HIS A 46 -4.70 1.38 5.72
CA HIS A 46 -4.24 0.76 6.95
C HIS A 46 -5.39 0.54 7.94
N ASP A 47 -5.49 -0.67 8.49
CA ASP A 47 -6.50 -1.10 9.43
C ASP A 47 -5.87 -1.91 10.58
N PRO A 48 -5.30 -1.23 11.59
CA PRO A 48 -4.63 -1.89 12.71
C PRO A 48 -5.57 -2.79 13.52
N GLY A 49 -6.84 -2.40 13.64
CA GLY A 49 -7.84 -3.19 14.36
C GLY A 49 -8.05 -4.56 13.72
N ARG A 50 -8.11 -4.58 12.39
CA ARG A 50 -8.25 -5.84 11.64
C ARG A 50 -7.02 -6.74 11.72
N GLU A 51 -5.83 -6.15 11.76
CA GLU A 51 -4.58 -6.90 11.96
C GLU A 51 -4.56 -7.57 13.35
N GLU A 52 -4.94 -6.84 14.39
CA GLU A 52 -5.00 -7.37 15.76
C GLU A 52 -6.05 -8.48 15.90
N GLU A 53 -7.27 -8.29 15.37
CA GLU A 53 -8.30 -9.34 15.33
C GLU A 53 -7.79 -10.63 14.69
N MET A 54 -7.05 -10.51 13.58
CA MET A 54 -6.49 -11.66 12.88
C MET A 54 -5.42 -12.36 13.71
N LEU A 55 -4.51 -11.62 14.35
CA LEU A 55 -3.51 -12.19 15.25
C LEU A 55 -4.15 -12.93 16.43
N GLN A 56 -5.20 -12.36 17.01
CA GLN A 56 -5.97 -13.01 18.07
C GLN A 56 -6.67 -14.29 17.58
N ALA A 57 -7.21 -14.30 16.37
CA ALA A 57 -7.83 -15.48 15.79
C ALA A 57 -6.80 -16.59 15.55
N LEU A 58 -5.62 -16.24 15.07
CA LEU A 58 -4.52 -17.16 14.84
C LEU A 58 -3.97 -17.75 16.14
N SER A 59 -3.87 -16.95 17.20
CA SER A 59 -3.38 -17.41 18.51
C SER A 59 -4.27 -18.48 19.17
N LYS A 60 -5.53 -18.55 18.77
CA LYS A 60 -6.49 -19.57 19.27
C LYS A 60 -6.36 -20.90 18.54
N ARG A 61 -5.57 -20.98 17.47
CA ARG A 61 -5.35 -22.24 16.74
C ARG A 61 -4.39 -23.14 17.51
N PRO A 62 -4.57 -24.48 17.42
CA PRO A 62 -3.59 -25.40 17.96
C PRO A 62 -2.21 -25.13 17.36
N THR A 63 -1.20 -25.03 18.19
CA THR A 63 0.18 -24.83 17.79
C THR A 63 0.89 -26.17 17.69
N GLY A 64 1.78 -26.29 16.68
CA GLY A 64 2.69 -27.44 16.54
C GLY A 64 4.12 -27.04 16.96
N ALA A 65 5.07 -27.23 16.06
CA ALA A 65 6.45 -26.79 16.27
C ALA A 65 6.61 -25.28 16.37
N PHE A 66 5.71 -24.49 15.70
CA PHE A 66 5.61 -23.05 15.89
C PHE A 66 4.69 -22.73 17.05
N GLY A 67 5.17 -21.93 17.99
CA GLY A 67 4.34 -21.35 19.06
C GLY A 67 3.55 -20.12 18.57
N THR A 68 2.71 -19.59 19.44
CA THR A 68 1.91 -18.38 19.16
C THR A 68 2.79 -17.17 18.82
N PHE A 69 3.96 -17.05 19.44
CA PHE A 69 4.91 -15.98 19.19
C PHE A 69 5.45 -16.03 17.75
N GLU A 70 5.96 -17.17 17.31
CA GLU A 70 6.54 -17.37 15.97
C GLU A 70 5.50 -17.16 14.88
N ILE A 71 4.28 -17.67 15.10
CA ILE A 71 3.14 -17.43 14.20
C ILE A 71 2.86 -15.93 14.09
N GLY A 72 2.85 -15.21 15.23
CA GLY A 72 2.64 -13.78 15.26
C GLY A 72 3.69 -13.01 14.46
N GLU A 73 4.98 -13.36 14.60
CA GLU A 73 6.07 -12.73 13.85
C GLU A 73 5.93 -12.92 12.34
N VAL A 74 5.61 -14.14 11.88
CA VAL A 74 5.39 -14.43 10.48
C VAL A 74 4.23 -13.60 9.92
N PHE A 75 3.10 -13.54 10.63
CA PHE A 75 1.92 -12.80 10.14
C PHE A 75 2.12 -11.28 10.17
N ARG A 76 2.83 -10.73 11.15
CA ARG A 76 3.24 -9.30 11.15
C ARG A 76 4.11 -8.98 9.93
N ALA A 77 5.03 -9.87 9.56
CA ALA A 77 5.83 -9.69 8.35
C ALA A 77 4.95 -9.70 7.09
N ILE A 78 3.99 -10.63 6.99
CA ILE A 78 3.02 -10.70 5.89
C ILE A 78 2.18 -9.42 5.82
N PHE A 79 1.69 -8.87 6.94
CA PHE A 79 0.90 -7.63 6.97
C PHE A 79 1.73 -6.44 6.48
N ARG A 80 2.95 -6.29 6.99
CA ARG A 80 3.86 -5.21 6.56
C ARG A 80 4.13 -5.24 5.04
N VAL A 81 4.40 -6.41 4.47
CA VAL A 81 4.61 -6.57 3.03
C VAL A 81 3.32 -6.26 2.26
N SER A 82 2.17 -6.68 2.78
CA SER A 82 0.86 -6.42 2.17
C SER A 82 0.52 -4.93 2.11
N LEU A 83 0.86 -4.14 3.14
CA LEU A 83 0.71 -2.68 3.10
C LEU A 83 1.51 -2.07 1.94
N GLY A 84 2.74 -2.50 1.73
CA GLY A 84 3.56 -2.04 0.59
C GLY A 84 2.92 -2.37 -0.77
N VAL A 85 2.32 -3.55 -0.92
CA VAL A 85 1.58 -3.96 -2.12
C VAL A 85 0.35 -3.08 -2.34
N GLN A 86 -0.42 -2.79 -1.28
CA GLN A 86 -1.59 -1.91 -1.34
C GLN A 86 -1.23 -0.48 -1.73
N GLU A 87 -0.18 0.08 -1.13
CA GLU A 87 0.30 1.43 -1.46
C GLU A 87 0.77 1.53 -2.92
N LYS A 88 1.49 0.51 -3.42
CA LYS A 88 1.90 0.45 -4.81
C LYS A 88 0.68 0.42 -5.73
N ALA A 89 -0.30 -0.45 -5.47
CA ALA A 89 -1.52 -0.53 -6.25
C ALA A 89 -2.29 0.81 -6.27
N ARG A 90 -2.34 1.53 -5.13
CA ARG A 90 -2.93 2.86 -5.03
C ARG A 90 -2.18 3.90 -5.87
N LYS A 91 -0.85 3.91 -5.78
CA LYS A 91 0.00 4.83 -6.57
C LYS A 91 -0.14 4.58 -8.07
N ASP A 92 -0.19 3.33 -8.49
CA ASP A 92 -0.34 2.96 -9.90
C ASP A 92 -1.74 3.35 -10.43
N ALA A 93 -2.78 3.18 -9.63
CA ALA A 93 -4.13 3.65 -9.98
C ALA A 93 -4.20 5.18 -10.10
N LEU A 94 -3.48 5.94 -9.25
CA LEU A 94 -3.38 7.40 -9.37
C LEU A 94 -2.64 7.81 -10.65
N LYS A 95 -1.56 7.13 -11.02
CA LYS A 95 -0.83 7.40 -12.27
C LYS A 95 -1.70 7.16 -13.52
N VAL A 96 -2.53 6.11 -13.51
CA VAL A 96 -3.47 5.84 -14.61
C VAL A 96 -4.54 6.93 -14.69
N ARG A 97 -5.05 7.42 -13.56
CA ARG A 97 -5.97 8.57 -13.54
C ARG A 97 -5.31 9.84 -14.08
N GLN A 98 -4.05 10.09 -13.74
CA GLN A 98 -3.32 11.26 -14.25
C GLN A 98 -3.14 11.23 -15.77
N LYS A 99 -2.94 10.06 -16.40
CA LYS A 99 -2.85 9.93 -17.86
C LYS A 99 -4.17 10.14 -18.61
N GLY A 100 -5.31 9.94 -17.95
CA GLY A 100 -6.63 10.06 -18.57
C GLY A 100 -7.41 11.33 -18.26
N LEU A 101 -6.97 12.11 -17.27
CA LEU A 101 -7.71 13.26 -16.73
C LEU A 101 -7.23 14.63 -17.22
N ILE A 102 -6.06 14.70 -17.85
CA ILE A 102 -5.63 15.94 -18.50
C ILE A 102 -6.25 15.91 -19.91
N ALA A 103 -7.42 16.55 -20.05
CA ALA A 103 -7.96 16.87 -21.36
C ALA A 103 -6.84 17.53 -22.20
N PRO A 104 -6.83 17.39 -23.54
CA PRO A 104 -5.79 17.97 -24.40
C PRO A 104 -5.52 19.47 -24.21
N GLY A 105 -6.27 20.16 -23.38
CA GLY A 105 -6.11 21.57 -23.01
C GLY A 105 -5.65 21.85 -21.58
N GLY A 106 -5.33 20.81 -20.78
CA GLY A 106 -4.97 20.99 -19.37
C GLY A 106 -6.15 21.41 -18.48
N ILE A 107 -5.85 21.73 -17.21
CA ILE A 107 -6.81 22.34 -16.29
C ILE A 107 -6.51 23.84 -16.16
N ARG A 108 -7.54 24.63 -15.88
CA ARG A 108 -7.37 26.07 -15.58
C ARG A 108 -7.51 26.33 -14.10
N VAL A 109 -6.53 27.05 -13.54
CA VAL A 109 -6.58 27.58 -12.18
C VAL A 109 -6.54 29.11 -12.31
N GLY A 110 -7.70 29.75 -12.18
CA GLY A 110 -7.84 31.14 -12.52
C GLY A 110 -7.54 31.39 -14.01
N ASN A 111 -6.57 32.23 -14.30
CA ASN A 111 -6.12 32.54 -15.65
C ASN A 111 -4.98 31.65 -16.16
N VAL A 112 -4.44 30.77 -15.31
CA VAL A 112 -3.29 29.91 -15.62
C VAL A 112 -3.74 28.56 -16.14
N ALA A 113 -3.24 28.13 -17.32
CA ALA A 113 -3.44 26.77 -17.84
C ALA A 113 -2.33 25.86 -17.33
N VAL A 114 -2.71 24.77 -16.66
CA VAL A 114 -1.80 23.76 -16.09
C VAL A 114 -1.92 22.46 -16.91
N GLY A 115 -0.80 21.94 -17.40
CA GLY A 115 -0.77 20.69 -18.16
C GLY A 115 -0.80 20.84 -19.69
N GLY A 116 -0.78 22.06 -20.22
CA GLY A 116 -0.81 22.38 -21.66
C GLY A 116 0.58 22.44 -22.32
N GLY A 117 1.62 21.80 -21.78
CA GLY A 117 2.98 21.81 -22.32
C GLY A 117 3.85 22.99 -21.87
N VAL A 118 3.28 23.96 -21.21
CA VAL A 118 4.01 25.07 -20.57
C VAL A 118 4.33 24.69 -19.12
N PRO A 119 5.59 24.81 -18.66
CA PRO A 119 5.94 24.53 -17.28
C PRO A 119 5.24 25.56 -16.35
N VAL A 120 4.61 25.05 -15.28
CA VAL A 120 3.96 25.86 -14.26
C VAL A 120 4.64 25.60 -12.94
N MET A 121 5.03 26.67 -12.24
CA MET A 121 5.61 26.57 -10.91
C MET A 121 4.54 26.86 -9.86
N PHE A 122 4.42 25.95 -8.89
CA PHE A 122 3.62 26.17 -7.69
C PHE A 122 4.59 26.54 -6.56
N ALA A 123 4.44 27.72 -6.02
CA ALA A 123 5.26 28.20 -4.92
C ALA A 123 4.37 28.75 -3.81
N GLY A 124 4.80 28.58 -2.57
CA GLY A 124 4.08 29.04 -1.39
C GLY A 124 4.82 28.66 -0.11
N PRO A 125 4.33 29.07 1.07
CA PRO A 125 4.93 28.69 2.34
C PRO A 125 4.78 27.19 2.60
N CYS A 126 5.73 26.59 3.33
CA CYS A 126 5.68 25.17 3.72
C CYS A 126 4.50 24.86 4.65
N ALA A 127 4.05 25.84 5.44
CA ALA A 127 2.86 25.78 6.28
C ALA A 127 2.13 27.12 6.20
N VAL A 128 0.81 27.08 6.18
CA VAL A 128 -0.04 28.28 6.26
C VAL A 128 -0.49 28.43 7.70
N GLU A 129 0.08 29.42 8.41
CA GLU A 129 -0.24 29.70 9.81
C GLU A 129 -1.39 30.70 9.95
N ASN A 130 -1.46 31.67 9.02
CA ASN A 130 -2.51 32.67 8.96
C ASN A 130 -2.63 33.30 7.56
N GLU A 131 -3.70 34.03 7.33
CA GLU A 131 -4.01 34.68 6.05
C GLU A 131 -2.98 35.76 5.68
N GLU A 132 -2.54 36.59 6.64
CA GLU A 132 -1.54 37.63 6.42
C GLU A 132 -0.19 37.09 5.92
N GLN A 133 0.24 35.94 6.46
CA GLN A 133 1.44 35.24 5.97
C GLN A 133 1.29 34.82 4.52
N LEU A 134 0.12 34.24 4.17
CA LEU A 134 -0.16 33.77 2.81
C LEU A 134 -0.17 34.90 1.81
N GLU A 135 -0.85 36.03 2.13
CA GLU A 135 -0.91 37.23 1.29
C GLU A 135 0.47 37.85 1.08
N ARG A 136 1.27 37.96 2.13
CA ARG A 136 2.63 38.51 2.06
C ARG A 136 3.55 37.67 1.16
N VAL A 137 3.48 36.34 1.29
CA VAL A 137 4.26 35.39 0.43
C VAL A 137 3.77 35.48 -1.02
N ALA A 138 2.46 35.50 -1.24
CA ALA A 138 1.89 35.58 -2.59
C ALA A 138 2.29 36.90 -3.28
N ALA A 139 2.25 38.04 -2.58
CA ALA A 139 2.69 39.33 -3.10
C ALA A 139 4.18 39.34 -3.48
N HIS A 140 5.04 38.70 -2.67
CA HIS A 140 6.47 38.60 -2.97
C HIS A 140 6.80 37.69 -4.17
N LEU A 141 5.99 36.68 -4.41
CA LEU A 141 6.16 35.75 -5.56
C LEU A 141 5.59 36.33 -6.87
N ALA A 142 4.74 37.34 -6.81
CA ALA A 142 4.13 37.96 -7.97
C ALA A 142 4.98 39.10 -8.58
N THR A 143 6.10 39.47 -7.93
CA THR A 143 7.07 40.44 -8.42
C THR A 143 8.21 39.78 -9.17
#